data_2b320976288fc67c0ba9424f12e213fb
#
_entry.id   2b320976288fc67c0ba9424f12e213fb
#
_cell.length_a   1.000
_cell.length_b   1.000
_cell.length_c   1.000
_cell.angle_alpha   90.00
_cell.angle_beta   90.00
_cell.angle_gamma   90.00
#
_symmetry.space_group_name_H-M   'P 1'
#
loop_
_entity.id
_entity.type
_entity.pdbx_description
1 polymer ?
#
loop_
_entity_poly.entity_id
_entity_poly.type
_entity_poly.pdbx_seq_one_letter_code
_entity_poly.pdbx_strand_id
1 'polypeptide(L)'
;VEVFERAPEPGPVGAGFLLQPTGLQVLWELGLLPDVMAHGRRVNRLYGETPCGRAVMDMRYSGLDARLFGLGMQRGALFTLLADAWAGQGVLHPGHAIDAISDDTRRIRDPHGRWHGPFDLVVAADGSASRLRGATGAVKREAMYPWGALWRLVPQGDWAWGDELRQRYVAARKMIGLLPVGTRPGDDTPRLRFFWSLPVADFDGWRARGLPAWRDEIARLWPEADARLADTVDPDQLARASYRDVTLRHWHRDRLVVLGDAAHGMSPQLGQ
;
A
#
# COMPACT_ATOMS: atom_id res chain seq x y z
N VAL A 1 10.76 12.53 20.17
CA VAL A 1 10.88 11.96 18.82
C VAL A 1 10.76 13.09 17.81
N GLU A 2 11.61 13.08 16.77
CA GLU A 2 11.53 13.99 15.64
C GLU A 2 11.29 13.18 14.36
N VAL A 3 10.37 13.64 13.51
CA VAL A 3 10.03 13.02 12.23
C VAL A 3 10.32 14.01 11.11
N PHE A 4 11.14 13.61 10.16
CA PHE A 4 11.49 14.39 8.97
C PHE A 4 10.76 13.81 7.77
N GLU A 5 9.89 14.60 7.15
CA GLU A 5 9.10 14.18 5.99
C GLU A 5 9.36 15.13 4.81
N ARG A 6 9.64 14.55 3.65
CA ARG A 6 9.93 15.33 2.43
C ARG A 6 8.72 16.08 1.87
N ALA A 7 7.51 15.54 2.08
CA ALA A 7 6.30 16.22 1.64
C ALA A 7 6.07 17.49 2.47
N PRO A 8 5.84 18.65 1.85
CA PRO A 8 5.56 19.88 2.59
C PRO A 8 4.23 19.78 3.33
N GLU A 9 3.28 19.04 2.81
CA GLU A 9 2.00 18.72 3.41
C GLU A 9 1.83 17.21 3.43
N PRO A 10 2.27 16.53 4.52
CA PRO A 10 2.03 15.10 4.67
C PRO A 10 0.54 14.81 4.71
N GLY A 11 0.08 13.92 3.85
CA GLY A 11 -1.34 13.66 3.71
C GLY A 11 -1.65 12.24 3.25
N PRO A 12 -2.93 11.90 3.21
CA PRO A 12 -3.40 10.58 2.83
C PRO A 12 -3.14 10.31 1.34
N VAL A 13 -2.18 9.43 1.06
CA VAL A 13 -1.82 9.02 -0.30
C VAL A 13 -2.03 7.53 -0.46
N GLY A 14 -2.58 7.13 -1.59
CA GLY A 14 -2.74 5.74 -1.94
C GLY A 14 -4.18 5.24 -1.89
N ALA A 15 -4.43 4.02 -2.41
CA ALA A 15 -5.79 3.46 -2.47
C ALA A 15 -6.20 2.84 -1.14
N GLY A 16 -5.87 1.62 -0.97
CA GLY A 16 -6.21 0.82 0.18
C GLY A 16 -5.36 -0.44 0.19
N PHE A 17 -5.43 -1.17 1.25
CA PHE A 17 -4.68 -2.39 1.44
C PHE A 17 -5.40 -3.31 2.42
N LEU A 18 -4.91 -4.53 2.54
CA LEU A 18 -5.43 -5.53 3.45
C LEU A 18 -4.52 -5.62 4.67
N LEU A 19 -5.01 -5.17 5.81
CA LEU A 19 -4.37 -5.42 7.11
C LEU A 19 -4.56 -6.86 7.51
N GLN A 20 -3.46 -7.53 7.82
CA GLN A 20 -3.46 -8.88 8.35
C GLN A 20 -3.67 -8.89 9.87
N PRO A 21 -4.01 -10.03 10.48
CA PRO A 21 -4.16 -10.13 11.94
C PRO A 21 -2.98 -9.58 12.73
N THR A 22 -1.75 -9.75 12.24
CA THR A 22 -0.54 -9.20 12.87
C THR A 22 -0.53 -7.67 12.88
N GLY A 23 -0.98 -7.02 11.81
CA GLY A 23 -1.12 -5.56 11.76
C GLY A 23 -2.24 -5.07 12.68
N LEU A 24 -3.35 -5.81 12.77
CA LEU A 24 -4.45 -5.49 13.69
C LEU A 24 -4.01 -5.61 15.16
N GLN A 25 -3.14 -6.57 15.49
CA GLN A 25 -2.56 -6.71 16.81
C GLN A 25 -1.77 -5.47 17.22
N VAL A 26 -0.92 -4.94 16.32
CA VAL A 26 -0.18 -3.69 16.58
C VAL A 26 -1.13 -2.51 16.82
N LEU A 27 -2.17 -2.39 16.02
CA LEU A 27 -3.16 -1.31 16.18
C LEU A 27 -3.95 -1.45 17.49
N TRP A 28 -4.20 -2.68 17.94
CA TRP A 28 -4.78 -2.93 19.25
C TRP A 28 -3.85 -2.49 20.40
N GLU A 29 -2.57 -2.81 20.31
CA GLU A 29 -1.55 -2.38 21.29
C GLU A 29 -1.38 -0.86 21.35
N LEU A 30 -1.58 -0.18 20.22
CA LEU A 30 -1.60 1.28 20.14
C LEU A 30 -2.92 1.91 20.62
N GLY A 31 -3.94 1.11 20.94
CA GLY A 31 -5.26 1.59 21.33
C GLY A 31 -6.12 2.11 20.16
N LEU A 32 -5.72 1.90 18.91
CA LEU A 32 -6.35 2.43 17.71
C LEU A 32 -7.31 1.43 17.02
N LEU A 33 -7.38 0.19 17.50
CA LEU A 33 -8.18 -0.82 16.84
C LEU A 33 -9.67 -0.45 16.72
N PRO A 34 -10.35 0.15 17.73
CA PRO A 34 -11.75 0.54 17.61
C PRO A 34 -11.98 1.51 16.44
N ASP A 35 -11.15 2.55 16.30
CA ASP A 35 -11.28 3.57 15.25
C ASP A 35 -10.97 2.98 13.87
N VAL A 36 -9.95 2.13 13.79
CA VAL A 36 -9.59 1.41 12.56
C VAL A 36 -10.72 0.46 12.12
N MET A 37 -11.36 -0.23 13.07
CA MET A 37 -12.52 -1.10 12.80
C MET A 37 -13.76 -0.32 12.38
N ALA A 38 -13.95 0.90 12.86
CA ALA A 38 -15.07 1.76 12.47
C ALA A 38 -15.02 2.17 10.98
N HIS A 39 -13.82 2.32 10.43
CA HIS A 39 -13.62 2.74 9.04
C HIS A 39 -13.22 1.60 8.10
N GLY A 40 -12.61 0.52 8.60
CA GLY A 40 -12.22 -0.62 7.81
C GLY A 40 -13.39 -1.53 7.44
N ARG A 41 -13.15 -2.45 6.49
CA ARG A 41 -14.09 -3.50 6.14
C ARG A 41 -13.49 -4.86 6.44
N ARG A 42 -14.17 -5.64 7.27
CA ARG A 42 -13.75 -7.02 7.59
C ARG A 42 -13.71 -7.86 6.33
N VAL A 43 -12.62 -8.62 6.16
CA VAL A 43 -12.38 -9.55 5.06
C VAL A 43 -12.17 -10.94 5.65
N ASN A 44 -13.10 -11.84 5.34
CA ASN A 44 -13.10 -13.20 5.86
C ASN A 44 -12.45 -14.20 4.89
N ARG A 45 -12.36 -13.84 3.61
CA ARG A 45 -11.89 -14.73 2.55
C ARG A 45 -11.05 -14.02 1.53
N LEU A 46 -9.98 -14.67 1.08
CA LEU A 46 -9.21 -14.31 -0.09
C LEU A 46 -9.50 -15.34 -1.18
N TYR A 47 -10.17 -14.90 -2.23
CA TYR A 47 -10.60 -15.79 -3.30
C TYR A 47 -10.12 -15.30 -4.66
N GLY A 48 -9.54 -16.21 -5.42
CA GLY A 48 -9.06 -15.93 -6.76
C GLY A 48 -9.41 -17.06 -7.72
N GLU A 49 -9.86 -16.70 -8.92
CA GLU A 49 -10.28 -17.64 -9.95
C GLU A 49 -9.78 -17.21 -11.33
N THR A 50 -9.80 -18.16 -12.28
CA THR A 50 -9.60 -17.88 -13.71
C THR A 50 -10.88 -17.31 -14.33
N PRO A 51 -10.83 -16.74 -15.55
CA PRO A 51 -12.06 -16.28 -16.23
C PRO A 51 -13.10 -17.38 -16.49
N CYS A 52 -12.67 -18.65 -16.55
CA CYS A 52 -13.59 -19.79 -16.66
C CYS A 52 -14.08 -20.34 -15.30
N GLY A 53 -13.89 -19.60 -14.20
CA GLY A 53 -14.40 -19.94 -12.87
C GLY A 53 -13.61 -21.00 -12.10
N ARG A 54 -12.44 -21.44 -12.60
CA ARG A 54 -11.61 -22.38 -11.83
C ARG A 54 -10.89 -21.63 -10.71
N ALA A 55 -11.12 -22.05 -9.46
CA ALA A 55 -10.44 -21.51 -8.31
C ALA A 55 -8.91 -21.70 -8.42
N VAL A 56 -8.19 -20.63 -8.18
CA VAL A 56 -6.72 -20.57 -8.10
C VAL A 56 -6.30 -20.39 -6.65
N MET A 57 -7.09 -19.68 -5.87
CA MET A 57 -6.87 -19.41 -4.47
C MET A 57 -8.23 -19.41 -3.75
N ASP A 58 -8.30 -20.06 -2.62
CA ASP A 58 -9.45 -20.02 -1.70
C ASP A 58 -8.93 -20.13 -0.27
N MET A 59 -8.68 -19.00 0.34
CA MET A 59 -8.15 -18.90 1.70
C MET A 59 -9.17 -18.23 2.61
N ARG A 60 -9.51 -18.91 3.71
CA ARG A 60 -10.37 -18.39 4.76
C ARG A 60 -9.57 -18.25 6.05
N TYR A 61 -9.64 -17.09 6.66
CA TYR A 61 -8.98 -16.87 7.96
C TYR A 61 -9.48 -17.83 9.03
N SER A 62 -10.78 -18.16 9.02
CA SER A 62 -11.39 -19.12 9.93
C SER A 62 -10.84 -20.54 9.79
N GLY A 63 -10.17 -20.88 8.70
CA GLY A 63 -9.46 -22.14 8.55
C GLY A 63 -8.24 -22.27 9.46
N LEU A 64 -7.70 -21.15 9.93
CA LEU A 64 -6.61 -21.12 10.91
C LEU A 64 -7.14 -20.92 12.32
N ASP A 65 -8.01 -19.92 12.55
CA ASP A 65 -8.74 -19.66 13.80
C ASP A 65 -10.01 -18.88 13.48
N ALA A 66 -11.15 -19.27 14.07
CA ALA A 66 -12.44 -18.65 13.84
C ALA A 66 -12.52 -17.15 14.19
N ARG A 67 -11.58 -16.66 15.03
CA ARG A 67 -11.49 -15.26 15.45
C ARG A 67 -10.71 -14.39 14.47
N LEU A 68 -9.93 -15.00 13.59
CA LEU A 68 -9.06 -14.27 12.66
C LEU A 68 -9.84 -13.74 11.45
N PHE A 69 -9.44 -12.58 11.00
CA PHE A 69 -9.90 -11.92 9.79
C PHE A 69 -8.85 -10.93 9.29
N GLY A 70 -8.91 -10.57 8.03
CA GLY A 70 -8.24 -9.41 7.50
C GLY A 70 -9.13 -8.18 7.58
N LEU A 71 -8.54 -6.99 7.48
CA LEU A 71 -9.29 -5.74 7.41
C LEU A 71 -8.86 -4.96 6.17
N GLY A 72 -9.74 -4.84 5.19
CA GLY A 72 -9.55 -3.93 4.08
C GLY A 72 -9.73 -2.50 4.56
N MET A 73 -8.76 -1.63 4.26
CA MET A 73 -8.77 -0.25 4.73
C MET A 73 -8.22 0.70 3.69
N GLN A 74 -8.81 1.88 3.60
CA GLN A 74 -8.24 2.97 2.81
C GLN A 74 -6.94 3.45 3.46
N ARG A 75 -5.87 3.54 2.67
CA ARG A 75 -4.57 3.99 3.19
C ARG A 75 -4.65 5.38 3.82
N GLY A 76 -5.44 6.27 3.20
CA GLY A 76 -5.67 7.61 3.72
C GLY A 76 -6.36 7.62 5.07
N ALA A 77 -7.34 6.74 5.29
CA ALA A 77 -8.03 6.64 6.58
C ALA A 77 -7.06 6.21 7.69
N LEU A 78 -6.24 5.17 7.45
CA LEU A 78 -5.24 4.75 8.44
C LEU A 78 -4.21 5.85 8.70
N PHE A 79 -3.76 6.56 7.65
CA PHE A 79 -2.84 7.69 7.83
C PHE A 79 -3.42 8.76 8.75
N THR A 80 -4.67 9.16 8.52
CA THR A 80 -5.35 10.17 9.35
C THR A 80 -5.44 9.72 10.81
N LEU A 81 -5.91 8.49 11.07
CA LEU A 81 -6.01 7.97 12.43
C LEU A 81 -4.67 7.91 13.15
N LEU A 82 -3.61 7.49 12.46
CA LEU A 82 -2.27 7.45 13.02
C LEU A 82 -1.70 8.86 13.26
N ALA A 83 -1.93 9.78 12.34
CA ALA A 83 -1.47 11.17 12.46
C ALA A 83 -2.16 11.88 13.63
N ASP A 84 -3.46 11.69 13.78
CA ASP A 84 -4.25 12.27 14.89
C ASP A 84 -3.80 11.70 16.23
N ALA A 85 -3.58 10.39 16.32
CA ALA A 85 -3.08 9.74 17.52
C ALA A 85 -1.66 10.17 17.91
N TRP A 86 -0.82 10.50 16.92
CA TRP A 86 0.54 10.96 17.14
C TRP A 86 0.62 12.47 17.44
N ALA A 87 -0.42 13.24 17.17
CA ALA A 87 -0.43 14.69 17.35
C ALA A 87 0.00 15.09 18.78
N GLY A 88 0.98 15.98 18.88
CA GLY A 88 1.51 16.46 20.17
C GLY A 88 2.50 15.52 20.87
N GLN A 89 2.80 14.34 20.32
CA GLN A 89 3.76 13.39 20.92
C GLN A 89 5.21 13.56 20.44
N GLY A 90 5.44 14.43 19.47
CA GLY A 90 6.77 14.68 18.92
C GLY A 90 6.77 15.87 17.99
N VAL A 91 7.90 16.09 17.32
CA VAL A 91 8.08 17.21 16.37
C VAL A 91 8.07 16.65 14.95
N LEU A 92 7.18 17.15 14.10
CA LEU A 92 7.17 16.87 12.68
C LEU A 92 7.83 18.02 11.93
N HIS A 93 8.78 17.70 11.08
CA HIS A 93 9.46 18.61 10.16
C HIS A 93 8.99 18.32 8.72
N PRO A 94 7.85 18.90 8.27
CA PRO A 94 7.39 18.71 6.89
C PRO A 94 8.25 19.49 5.91
N GLY A 95 8.33 19.03 4.66
CA GLY A 95 9.19 19.64 3.63
C GLY A 95 10.69 19.37 3.83
N HIS A 96 11.06 18.52 4.78
CA HIS A 96 12.45 18.22 5.11
C HIS A 96 12.86 16.84 4.57
N ALA A 97 13.31 16.79 3.33
CA ALA A 97 13.94 15.60 2.78
C ALA A 97 15.27 15.34 3.48
N ILE A 98 15.62 14.05 3.64
CA ILE A 98 16.93 13.62 4.15
C ILE A 98 17.65 12.84 3.06
N ASP A 99 18.93 13.14 2.81
CA ASP A 99 19.73 12.53 1.74
C ASP A 99 20.94 11.74 2.23
N ALA A 100 21.37 11.93 3.48
CA ALA A 100 22.51 11.21 4.03
C ALA A 100 22.38 10.94 5.53
N ILE A 101 23.15 9.95 5.99
CA ILE A 101 23.37 9.61 7.39
C ILE A 101 24.87 9.66 7.65
N SER A 102 25.28 10.19 8.81
CA SER A 102 26.69 10.27 9.21
C SER A 102 27.30 8.88 9.45
N ASP A 103 28.62 8.77 9.40
CA ASP A 103 29.32 7.49 9.57
C ASP A 103 29.09 6.88 10.96
N ASP A 104 28.92 7.71 12.00
CA ASP A 104 28.58 7.30 13.36
C ASP A 104 27.08 6.99 13.55
N THR A 105 26.29 7.09 12.47
CA THR A 105 24.84 6.85 12.42
C THR A 105 23.99 7.67 13.39
N ARG A 106 24.52 8.81 13.86
CA ARG A 106 23.85 9.65 14.86
C ARG A 106 23.26 10.94 14.29
N ARG A 107 23.62 11.31 13.06
CA ARG A 107 23.15 12.53 12.41
C ARG A 107 22.58 12.23 11.05
N ILE A 108 21.61 13.04 10.66
CA ILE A 108 21.00 13.02 9.34
C ILE A 108 21.26 14.34 8.63
N ARG A 109 21.39 14.33 7.31
CA ARG A 109 21.67 15.51 6.51
C ARG A 109 20.54 15.80 5.54
N ASP A 110 20.16 17.06 5.43
CA ASP A 110 19.23 17.52 4.41
C ASP A 110 19.98 17.86 3.09
N PRO A 111 19.25 18.02 1.95
CA PRO A 111 19.85 18.35 0.65
C PRO A 111 20.56 19.71 0.59
N HIS A 112 20.37 20.58 1.58
CA HIS A 112 21.08 21.86 1.71
C HIS A 112 22.41 21.73 2.45
N GLY A 113 22.76 20.49 2.86
CA GLY A 113 24.00 20.19 3.55
C GLY A 113 23.97 20.39 5.07
N ARG A 114 22.82 20.74 5.63
CA ARG A 114 22.66 20.93 7.08
C ARG A 114 22.53 19.58 7.79
N TRP A 115 23.29 19.41 8.86
CA TRP A 115 23.24 18.24 9.73
C TRP A 115 22.28 18.48 10.90
N HIS A 116 21.45 17.50 11.20
CA HIS A 116 20.53 17.44 12.33
C HIS A 116 20.96 16.33 13.31
N GLY A 117 20.73 16.51 14.59
CA GLY A 117 21.14 15.60 15.66
C GLY A 117 22.26 16.17 16.53
N PRO A 118 22.97 15.36 17.36
CA PRO A 118 22.99 13.89 17.31
C PRO A 118 21.71 13.26 17.91
N PHE A 119 21.30 12.11 17.35
CA PHE A 119 20.17 11.29 17.83
C PHE A 119 20.69 10.02 18.50
N ASP A 120 19.90 9.48 19.46
CA ASP A 120 20.19 8.18 20.08
C ASP A 120 19.89 7.01 19.16
N LEU A 121 18.89 7.17 18.29
CA LEU A 121 18.47 6.20 17.26
C LEU A 121 17.99 6.97 16.02
N VAL A 122 18.42 6.54 14.85
CA VAL A 122 17.92 6.98 13.55
C VAL A 122 17.09 5.84 12.94
N VAL A 123 15.84 6.13 12.60
CA VAL A 123 14.94 5.19 11.91
C VAL A 123 14.71 5.67 10.49
N ALA A 124 15.22 4.93 9.50
CA ALA A 124 14.98 5.19 8.08
C ALA A 124 13.74 4.41 7.61
N ALA A 125 12.64 5.12 7.38
CA ALA A 125 11.38 4.60 6.87
C ALA A 125 10.94 5.35 5.60
N ASP A 126 11.90 5.71 4.76
CA ASP A 126 11.77 6.59 3.59
C ASP A 126 11.25 5.88 2.33
N GLY A 127 10.65 4.70 2.50
CA GLY A 127 9.89 3.99 1.48
C GLY A 127 10.71 3.21 0.45
N SER A 128 10.05 2.68 -0.57
CA SER A 128 10.64 1.78 -1.57
C SER A 128 11.78 2.44 -2.37
N ALA A 129 11.76 3.77 -2.54
CA ALA A 129 12.81 4.55 -3.21
C ALA A 129 13.85 5.12 -2.23
N SER A 130 14.04 4.48 -1.07
CA SER A 130 14.95 4.92 -0.02
C SER A 130 16.32 5.32 -0.54
N ARG A 131 16.78 6.48 -0.12
CA ARG A 131 18.16 6.93 -0.32
C ARG A 131 19.07 6.58 0.85
N LEU A 132 18.48 6.25 2.00
CA LEU A 132 19.19 6.05 3.26
C LEU A 132 19.54 4.59 3.52
N ARG A 133 18.87 3.62 2.88
CA ARG A 133 19.13 2.17 3.09
C ARG A 133 20.58 1.77 2.84
N GLY A 134 21.27 2.45 1.91
CA GLY A 134 22.66 2.21 1.60
C GLY A 134 23.61 2.45 2.77
N ALA A 135 23.21 3.29 3.73
CA ALA A 135 24.01 3.60 4.93
C ALA A 135 24.18 2.38 5.86
N THR A 136 23.38 1.32 5.72
CA THR A 136 23.60 0.05 6.44
C THR A 136 24.83 -0.71 5.93
N GLY A 137 25.30 -0.45 4.70
CA GLY A 137 26.31 -1.26 4.02
C GLY A 137 25.85 -2.68 3.65
N ALA A 138 24.56 -2.97 3.77
CA ALA A 138 24.03 -4.34 3.75
C ALA A 138 23.05 -4.60 2.60
N VAL A 139 22.96 -3.75 1.59
CA VAL A 139 22.09 -3.94 0.43
C VAL A 139 22.53 -5.19 -0.34
N LYS A 140 21.68 -6.22 -0.38
CA LYS A 140 21.89 -7.45 -1.15
C LYS A 140 21.30 -7.35 -2.56
N ARG A 141 20.11 -6.76 -2.65
CA ARG A 141 19.38 -6.55 -3.91
C ARG A 141 18.55 -5.29 -3.82
N GLU A 142 18.59 -4.52 -4.87
CA GLU A 142 17.64 -3.45 -5.16
C GLU A 142 17.39 -3.44 -6.66
N ALA A 143 16.16 -3.69 -7.07
CA ALA A 143 15.79 -3.72 -8.48
C ALA A 143 14.35 -3.24 -8.67
N MET A 144 14.08 -2.61 -9.80
CA MET A 144 12.69 -2.35 -10.21
C MET A 144 12.00 -3.68 -10.49
N TYR A 145 10.80 -3.85 -9.94
CA TYR A 145 9.96 -4.98 -10.29
C TYR A 145 9.33 -4.73 -11.66
N PRO A 146 9.36 -5.72 -12.58
CA PRO A 146 8.93 -5.47 -13.96
C PRO A 146 7.43 -5.25 -14.13
N TRP A 147 6.63 -5.59 -13.13
CA TRP A 147 5.19 -5.40 -13.12
C TRP A 147 4.79 -4.26 -12.19
N GLY A 148 3.80 -3.51 -12.63
CA GLY A 148 3.14 -2.48 -11.86
C GLY A 148 1.64 -2.72 -11.78
N ALA A 149 0.91 -1.70 -11.38
CA ALA A 149 -0.54 -1.73 -11.31
C ALA A 149 -1.15 -0.36 -11.63
N LEU A 150 -2.38 -0.43 -12.14
CA LEU A 150 -3.33 0.66 -12.09
C LEU A 150 -4.29 0.38 -10.94
N TRP A 151 -4.62 1.40 -10.17
CA TRP A 151 -5.56 1.25 -9.07
C TRP A 151 -6.42 2.50 -8.89
N ARG A 152 -7.60 2.28 -8.35
CA ARG A 152 -8.56 3.31 -8.04
C ARG A 152 -9.44 2.90 -6.86
N LEU A 153 -9.93 3.88 -6.10
CA LEU A 153 -11.07 3.68 -5.21
C LEU A 153 -12.36 3.91 -5.99
N VAL A 154 -13.26 2.94 -5.94
CA VAL A 154 -14.58 3.01 -6.58
C VAL A 154 -15.68 2.81 -5.54
N PRO A 155 -16.89 3.33 -5.72
CA PRO A 155 -17.99 3.07 -4.83
C PRO A 155 -18.27 1.57 -4.71
N GLN A 156 -18.54 1.09 -3.49
CA GLN A 156 -18.89 -0.32 -3.27
C GLN A 156 -20.23 -0.67 -3.90
N GLY A 157 -21.25 0.19 -3.74
CA GLY A 157 -22.60 -0.06 -4.26
C GLY A 157 -23.14 -1.41 -3.81
N ASP A 158 -23.74 -2.14 -4.75
CA ASP A 158 -24.33 -3.48 -4.57
C ASP A 158 -23.32 -4.63 -4.73
N TRP A 159 -22.04 -4.42 -4.46
CA TRP A 159 -21.01 -5.46 -4.55
C TRP A 159 -21.32 -6.66 -3.67
N ALA A 160 -21.56 -7.82 -4.30
CA ALA A 160 -22.06 -9.02 -3.63
C ALA A 160 -21.06 -9.65 -2.65
N TRP A 161 -19.76 -9.41 -2.83
CA TRP A 161 -18.68 -10.00 -2.00
C TRP A 161 -18.08 -8.98 -1.05
N GLY A 162 -18.93 -8.42 -0.19
CA GLY A 162 -18.56 -7.31 0.70
C GLY A 162 -17.60 -7.66 1.83
N ASP A 163 -17.24 -8.92 2.01
CA ASP A 163 -16.30 -9.43 3.00
C ASP A 163 -15.21 -10.34 2.40
N GLU A 164 -14.97 -10.21 1.08
CA GLU A 164 -13.95 -10.99 0.37
C GLU A 164 -13.00 -10.07 -0.42
N LEU A 165 -11.72 -10.39 -0.41
CA LEU A 165 -10.83 -9.98 -1.50
C LEU A 165 -11.11 -10.92 -2.68
N ARG A 166 -11.60 -10.37 -3.76
CA ARG A 166 -11.86 -11.11 -5.01
C ARG A 166 -10.84 -10.76 -6.07
N GLN A 167 -10.30 -11.79 -6.73
CA GLN A 167 -9.30 -11.63 -7.78
C GLN A 167 -9.60 -12.53 -8.97
N ARG A 168 -9.29 -12.06 -10.18
CA ARG A 168 -9.25 -12.86 -11.40
C ARG A 168 -7.86 -12.89 -12.01
N TYR A 169 -7.45 -14.08 -12.44
CA TYR A 169 -6.13 -14.35 -12.96
C TYR A 169 -6.17 -14.85 -14.39
N VAL A 170 -5.42 -14.22 -15.31
CA VAL A 170 -5.17 -14.76 -16.64
C VAL A 170 -3.73 -15.28 -16.64
N ALA A 171 -3.57 -16.53 -16.25
CA ALA A 171 -2.26 -17.16 -15.97
C ALA A 171 -1.42 -16.26 -15.03
N ALA A 172 -0.10 -16.19 -15.23
CA ALA A 172 0.78 -15.30 -14.49
C ALA A 172 0.91 -13.90 -15.14
N ARG A 173 0.07 -13.58 -16.14
CA ARG A 173 0.22 -12.37 -16.96
C ARG A 173 -0.70 -11.22 -16.56
N LYS A 174 -1.80 -11.52 -15.89
CA LYS A 174 -2.79 -10.49 -15.55
C LYS A 174 -3.52 -10.84 -14.28
N MET A 175 -3.68 -9.87 -13.42
CA MET A 175 -4.48 -9.96 -12.21
C MET A 175 -5.39 -8.74 -12.13
N ILE A 176 -6.66 -8.99 -11.87
CA ILE A 176 -7.68 -7.99 -11.53
C ILE A 176 -8.11 -8.28 -10.11
N GLY A 177 -8.24 -7.27 -9.27
CA GLY A 177 -8.71 -7.45 -7.90
C GLY A 177 -9.66 -6.36 -7.44
N LEU A 178 -10.59 -6.73 -6.60
CA LEU A 178 -11.47 -5.84 -5.86
C LEU A 178 -11.44 -6.22 -4.39
N LEU A 179 -11.09 -5.24 -3.56
CA LEU A 179 -10.98 -5.36 -2.12
C LEU A 179 -11.91 -4.34 -1.46
N PRO A 180 -12.89 -4.77 -0.65
CA PRO A 180 -13.64 -3.85 0.19
C PRO A 180 -12.72 -3.16 1.19
N VAL A 181 -12.72 -1.81 1.21
CA VAL A 181 -11.81 -1.01 2.03
C VAL A 181 -12.53 -0.02 2.95
N GLY A 182 -13.84 -0.24 3.13
CA GLY A 182 -14.64 0.54 4.07
C GLY A 182 -14.74 2.02 3.71
N THR A 183 -14.80 2.86 4.74
CA THR A 183 -15.01 4.29 4.70
C THR A 183 -13.74 5.07 5.09
N ARG A 184 -13.86 6.36 5.32
CA ARG A 184 -12.78 7.19 5.88
C ARG A 184 -13.37 8.28 6.77
N PRO A 185 -12.63 8.86 7.69
CA PRO A 185 -13.08 10.01 8.45
C PRO A 185 -13.62 11.10 7.53
N GLY A 186 -14.84 11.56 7.78
CA GLY A 186 -15.52 12.60 7.00
C GLY A 186 -16.17 12.15 5.69
N ASP A 187 -16.14 10.85 5.34
CA ASP A 187 -16.83 10.28 4.17
C ASP A 187 -17.27 8.84 4.47
N ASP A 188 -18.55 8.69 4.77
CA ASP A 188 -19.17 7.40 5.11
C ASP A 188 -19.51 6.53 3.89
N THR A 189 -19.07 6.91 2.69
CA THR A 189 -19.29 6.14 1.46
C THR A 189 -18.37 4.92 1.42
N PRO A 190 -18.90 3.69 1.50
CA PRO A 190 -18.06 2.49 1.38
C PRO A 190 -17.41 2.38 0.00
N ARG A 191 -16.14 2.01 -0.02
CA ARG A 191 -15.35 1.92 -1.23
C ARG A 191 -14.79 0.51 -1.43
N LEU A 192 -14.54 0.18 -2.71
CA LEU A 192 -13.69 -0.92 -3.12
C LEU A 192 -12.38 -0.35 -3.66
N ARG A 193 -11.28 -1.02 -3.37
CA ARG A 193 -10.03 -0.82 -4.09
C ARG A 193 -10.02 -1.70 -5.33
N PHE A 194 -10.07 -1.09 -6.50
CA PHE A 194 -9.82 -1.75 -7.77
C PHE A 194 -8.31 -1.83 -8.04
N PHE A 195 -7.88 -2.95 -8.61
CA PHE A 195 -6.49 -3.23 -8.96
C PHE A 195 -6.42 -3.95 -10.32
N TRP A 196 -5.52 -3.48 -11.19
CA TRP A 196 -5.22 -4.07 -12.49
C TRP A 196 -3.71 -4.15 -12.68
N SER A 197 -3.16 -5.36 -12.81
CA SER A 197 -1.73 -5.55 -13.04
C SER A 197 -1.36 -5.43 -14.51
N LEU A 198 -0.21 -4.81 -14.79
CA LEU A 198 0.39 -4.76 -16.12
C LEU A 198 1.91 -4.56 -16.01
N PRO A 199 2.69 -4.96 -17.04
CA PRO A 199 4.11 -4.61 -17.10
C PRO A 199 4.32 -3.09 -17.01
N VAL A 200 5.34 -2.65 -16.29
CA VAL A 200 5.67 -1.21 -16.19
C VAL A 200 5.95 -0.62 -17.57
N ALA A 201 6.59 -1.39 -18.47
CA ALA A 201 6.86 -0.97 -19.84
C ALA A 201 5.59 -0.73 -20.67
N ASP A 202 4.44 -1.27 -20.25
CA ASP A 202 3.18 -1.18 -21.01
C ASP A 202 2.28 -0.03 -20.56
N PHE A 203 2.67 0.75 -19.54
CA PHE A 203 1.84 1.87 -19.06
C PHE A 203 1.48 2.87 -20.15
N ASP A 204 2.46 3.27 -20.97
CA ASP A 204 2.21 4.23 -22.04
C ASP A 204 1.40 3.62 -23.17
N GLY A 205 1.65 2.36 -23.52
CA GLY A 205 0.85 1.59 -24.47
C GLY A 205 -0.60 1.41 -24.00
N TRP A 206 -0.83 1.15 -22.72
CA TRP A 206 -2.17 1.13 -22.12
C TRP A 206 -2.87 2.49 -22.29
N ARG A 207 -2.18 3.58 -21.94
CA ARG A 207 -2.74 4.94 -22.06
C ARG A 207 -3.09 5.28 -23.51
N ALA A 208 -2.22 4.91 -24.45
CA ALA A 208 -2.44 5.15 -25.89
C ALA A 208 -3.63 4.37 -26.46
N ARG A 209 -3.92 3.17 -25.97
CA ARG A 209 -5.11 2.39 -26.38
C ARG A 209 -6.42 2.98 -25.88
N GLY A 210 -6.37 3.78 -24.82
CA GLY A 210 -7.52 4.48 -24.25
C GLY A 210 -8.42 3.63 -23.34
N LEU A 211 -9.24 4.30 -22.57
CA LEU A 211 -10.16 3.69 -21.62
C LEU A 211 -11.20 2.75 -22.26
N PRO A 212 -11.82 3.05 -23.42
CA PRO A 212 -12.82 2.15 -24.00
C PRO A 212 -12.26 0.75 -24.26
N ALA A 213 -11.12 0.63 -24.91
CA ALA A 213 -10.50 -0.66 -25.19
C ALA A 213 -10.10 -1.42 -23.92
N TRP A 214 -9.64 -0.71 -22.89
CA TRP A 214 -9.31 -1.29 -21.60
C TRP A 214 -10.55 -1.76 -20.84
N ARG A 215 -11.65 -1.00 -20.85
CA ARG A 215 -12.91 -1.39 -20.23
C ARG A 215 -13.53 -2.59 -20.94
N ASP A 216 -13.49 -2.64 -22.28
CA ASP A 216 -13.93 -3.82 -23.04
C ASP A 216 -13.15 -5.08 -22.64
N GLU A 217 -11.85 -4.95 -22.33
CA GLU A 217 -11.05 -6.06 -21.85
C GLU A 217 -11.50 -6.49 -20.44
N ILE A 218 -11.77 -5.56 -19.53
CA ILE A 218 -12.27 -5.87 -18.19
C ILE A 218 -13.66 -6.52 -18.26
N ALA A 219 -14.57 -5.97 -19.06
CA ALA A 219 -15.92 -6.50 -19.21
C ALA A 219 -15.92 -7.96 -19.70
N ARG A 220 -15.01 -8.30 -20.63
CA ARG A 220 -14.85 -9.70 -21.07
C ARG A 220 -14.27 -10.61 -20.00
N LEU A 221 -13.40 -10.11 -19.14
CA LEU A 221 -12.76 -10.89 -18.09
C LEU A 221 -13.60 -10.96 -16.83
N TRP A 222 -14.30 -9.86 -16.49
CA TRP A 222 -15.03 -9.72 -15.24
C TRP A 222 -16.09 -8.60 -15.35
N PRO A 223 -17.31 -8.91 -15.86
CA PRO A 223 -18.35 -7.91 -16.07
C PRO A 223 -18.72 -7.10 -14.82
N GLU A 224 -18.77 -7.76 -13.66
CA GLU A 224 -19.10 -7.10 -12.39
C GLU A 224 -18.03 -6.10 -11.95
N ALA A 225 -16.76 -6.34 -12.28
CA ALA A 225 -15.69 -5.40 -12.04
C ALA A 225 -15.76 -4.19 -12.98
N ASP A 226 -16.10 -4.39 -14.26
CA ASP A 226 -16.33 -3.30 -15.20
C ASP A 226 -17.46 -2.39 -14.75
N ALA A 227 -18.56 -2.95 -14.25
CA ALA A 227 -19.68 -2.18 -13.72
C ALA A 227 -19.27 -1.21 -12.59
N ARG A 228 -18.25 -1.58 -11.78
CA ARG A 228 -17.71 -0.68 -10.73
C ARG A 228 -16.85 0.46 -11.27
N LEU A 229 -16.45 0.39 -12.52
CA LEU A 229 -15.62 1.40 -13.19
C LEU A 229 -16.43 2.36 -14.10
N ALA A 230 -17.76 2.32 -14.02
CA ALA A 230 -18.64 3.09 -14.90
C ALA A 230 -18.36 4.61 -14.87
N ASP A 231 -17.93 5.13 -13.71
CA ASP A 231 -17.56 6.53 -13.50
C ASP A 231 -16.09 6.85 -13.84
N THR A 232 -15.35 5.87 -14.39
CA THR A 232 -13.96 6.08 -14.86
C THR A 232 -13.99 6.62 -16.27
N VAL A 233 -13.87 7.93 -16.41
CA VAL A 233 -13.96 8.66 -17.68
C VAL A 233 -12.64 9.24 -18.15
N ASP A 234 -11.64 9.29 -17.25
CA ASP A 234 -10.30 9.81 -17.52
C ASP A 234 -9.23 8.82 -17.04
N PRO A 235 -8.22 8.48 -17.86
CA PRO A 235 -7.08 7.65 -17.43
C PRO A 235 -6.36 8.17 -16.18
N ASP A 236 -6.36 9.46 -15.93
CA ASP A 236 -5.70 10.06 -14.76
C ASP A 236 -6.44 9.81 -13.44
N GLN A 237 -7.67 9.29 -13.50
CA GLN A 237 -8.37 8.76 -12.33
C GLN A 237 -7.79 7.43 -11.85
N LEU A 238 -6.92 6.80 -12.64
CA LEU A 238 -6.22 5.55 -12.29
C LEU A 238 -4.78 5.88 -11.90
N ALA A 239 -4.46 5.72 -10.63
CA ALA A 239 -3.10 5.90 -10.17
C ALA A 239 -2.21 4.73 -10.61
N ARG A 240 -0.98 5.04 -11.02
CA ARG A 240 0.04 4.07 -11.40
C ARG A 240 0.90 3.72 -10.20
N ALA A 241 1.11 2.43 -9.98
CA ALA A 241 2.05 1.94 -8.99
C ALA A 241 3.15 1.12 -9.67
N SER A 242 4.38 1.43 -9.33
CA SER A 242 5.55 0.62 -9.64
C SER A 242 6.21 0.19 -8.34
N TYR A 243 6.85 -0.96 -8.35
CA TYR A 243 7.38 -1.59 -7.16
C TYR A 243 8.89 -1.81 -7.28
N ARG A 244 9.54 -1.96 -6.14
CA ARG A 244 10.95 -2.35 -6.05
C ARG A 244 11.08 -3.61 -5.23
N ASP A 245 11.93 -4.52 -5.69
CA ASP A 245 12.41 -5.63 -4.88
C ASP A 245 13.63 -5.17 -4.08
N VAL A 246 13.49 -5.14 -2.78
CA VAL A 246 14.55 -4.74 -1.87
C VAL A 246 14.85 -5.89 -0.91
N THR A 247 16.11 -6.24 -0.79
CA THR A 247 16.60 -7.19 0.19
C THR A 247 17.87 -6.66 0.83
N LEU A 248 17.88 -6.58 2.14
CA LEU A 248 19.05 -6.26 2.93
C LEU A 248 19.54 -7.51 3.66
N ARG A 249 20.87 -7.61 3.89
CA ARG A 249 21.46 -8.66 4.74
C ARG A 249 21.22 -8.38 6.22
N HIS A 250 21.26 -7.10 6.60
CA HIS A 250 21.00 -6.59 7.94
C HIS A 250 20.16 -5.31 7.82
N TRP A 251 19.19 -5.14 8.69
CA TRP A 251 18.28 -3.98 8.70
C TRP A 251 18.76 -2.88 9.65
N HIS A 252 19.95 -3.04 10.22
CA HIS A 252 20.53 -2.07 11.14
C HIS A 252 22.04 -1.99 10.99
N ARG A 253 22.60 -0.87 11.42
CA ARG A 253 24.02 -0.65 11.66
C ARG A 253 24.16 0.38 12.78
N ASP A 254 24.88 0.03 13.83
CA ASP A 254 25.08 0.89 15.00
C ASP A 254 23.74 1.46 15.54
N ARG A 255 23.47 2.73 15.32
CA ARG A 255 22.27 3.44 15.76
C ARG A 255 21.25 3.67 14.63
N LEU A 256 21.47 3.10 13.48
CA LEU A 256 20.57 3.15 12.34
C LEU A 256 19.74 1.88 12.28
N VAL A 257 18.42 2.04 12.13
CA VAL A 257 17.46 0.96 11.76
C VAL A 257 16.73 1.37 10.50
N VAL A 258 16.59 0.43 9.55
CA VAL A 258 15.80 0.62 8.32
C VAL A 258 14.53 -0.22 8.43
N LEU A 259 13.37 0.39 8.15
CA LEU A 259 12.06 -0.25 8.32
C LEU A 259 11.20 -0.17 7.05
N GLY A 260 10.15 -0.99 7.02
CA GLY A 260 9.12 -0.99 5.97
C GLY A 260 9.70 -1.21 4.57
N ASP A 261 9.14 -0.55 3.56
CA ASP A 261 9.57 -0.67 2.16
C ASP A 261 11.02 -0.23 1.94
N ALA A 262 11.57 0.61 2.83
CA ALA A 262 12.99 0.94 2.79
C ALA A 262 13.87 -0.28 3.06
N ALA A 263 13.44 -1.20 3.91
CA ALA A 263 14.17 -2.42 4.28
C ALA A 263 13.86 -3.60 3.35
N HIS A 264 12.59 -3.78 2.96
CA HIS A 264 12.10 -4.99 2.29
C HIS A 264 10.95 -4.72 1.31
N GLY A 265 11.03 -3.62 0.55
CA GLY A 265 10.06 -3.31 -0.50
C GLY A 265 9.84 -4.50 -1.42
N MET A 266 8.59 -4.77 -1.76
CA MET A 266 8.18 -5.86 -2.65
C MET A 266 6.89 -5.53 -3.41
N SER A 267 6.56 -6.33 -4.40
CA SER A 267 5.27 -6.24 -5.09
C SER A 267 4.14 -6.77 -4.20
N PRO A 268 3.04 -6.01 -3.99
CA PRO A 268 1.93 -6.44 -3.14
C PRO A 268 1.02 -7.45 -3.87
N GLN A 269 1.27 -8.74 -3.72
CA GLN A 269 0.54 -9.79 -4.46
C GLN A 269 -0.91 -9.98 -3.98
N LEU A 270 -1.18 -9.80 -2.70
CA LEU A 270 -2.51 -9.97 -2.09
C LEU A 270 -3.07 -8.66 -1.52
N GLY A 271 -2.61 -7.52 -2.03
CA GLY A 271 -3.07 -6.22 -1.55
C GLY A 271 -2.53 -5.82 -0.16
N GLN A 272 -1.48 -6.46 0.26
CA GLN A 272 -0.81 -6.22 1.55
C GLN A 272 0.24 -5.13 1.44
#